data_337898e080cb071597a6ed374245e9b6
#
_entry.id   337898e080cb071597a6ed374245e9b6
#
_cell.length_a   1.000
_cell.length_b   1.000
_cell.length_c   1.000
_cell.angle_alpha   90.00
_cell.angle_beta   90.00
_cell.angle_gamma   90.00
#
_symmetry.space_group_name_H-M   'P 1'
#
loop_
_entity.id
_entity.type
_entity.pdbx_description
1 polymer ?
#
loop_
_entity_poly.entity_id
_entity_poly.type
_entity_poly.pdbx_seq_one_letter_code
_entity_poly.pdbx_strand_id
1 'polypeptide(L)'
;MTAAVSVAGSHGLAGPSVAKRPAKRVLPGFKLTLGFTLFYLSIIVLIPLSALVFKTFTLTWEQFVLAVSSPRVMAAYRLTFGASFIAAMVNAFFGLLIAWVLVRYSFPGKKIIDALVDLPFALPTAVAGIALTAILADNGWIGQWLAPLGIQLAFNPKGIVIALIFIGL
;
A
#
# COMPACT_ATOMS: atom_id res chain seq x y z
N MET A 1 -49.66 10.31 -73.36
CA MET A 1 -49.97 10.98 -72.08
C MET A 1 -49.05 10.43 -71.02
N THR A 2 -48.00 11.15 -70.85
CA THR A 2 -46.87 10.70 -70.01
C THR A 2 -46.71 11.69 -68.86
N ALA A 3 -47.00 11.25 -67.65
CA ALA A 3 -46.84 12.05 -66.43
C ALA A 3 -45.42 11.83 -65.85
N ALA A 4 -44.64 12.88 -65.81
CA ALA A 4 -43.33 12.91 -65.17
C ALA A 4 -43.50 13.04 -63.71
N VAL A 5 -42.94 12.07 -62.92
CA VAL A 5 -42.82 12.15 -61.45
C VAL A 5 -41.48 12.79 -61.14
N SER A 6 -41.54 13.99 -60.55
CA SER A 6 -40.41 14.70 -60.07
C SER A 6 -39.96 14.08 -58.73
N VAL A 7 -38.72 13.61 -58.64
CA VAL A 7 -38.09 13.14 -57.44
C VAL A 7 -37.56 14.35 -56.64
N ALA A 8 -38.25 14.66 -55.56
CA ALA A 8 -37.87 15.72 -54.63
C ALA A 8 -36.61 15.28 -53.79
N GLY A 9 -35.70 16.22 -53.67
CA GLY A 9 -34.40 16.03 -53.03
C GLY A 9 -34.41 15.56 -51.58
N SER A 10 -33.48 14.70 -51.27
CA SER A 10 -33.14 14.27 -49.94
C SER A 10 -32.47 15.42 -49.17
N HIS A 11 -33.24 16.10 -48.34
CA HIS A 11 -32.65 16.98 -47.31
C HIS A 11 -31.93 16.10 -46.29
N GLY A 12 -30.61 16.11 -46.34
CA GLY A 12 -29.77 15.54 -45.32
C GLY A 12 -30.05 16.19 -43.97
N LEU A 13 -30.67 15.45 -43.08
CA LEU A 13 -30.82 15.84 -41.68
C LEU A 13 -29.45 15.82 -41.04
N ALA A 14 -28.78 16.99 -41.00
CA ALA A 14 -27.63 17.20 -40.14
C ALA A 14 -28.10 17.06 -38.69
N GLY A 15 -27.78 15.92 -38.07
CA GLY A 15 -28.04 15.71 -36.66
C GLY A 15 -27.39 16.80 -35.82
N PRO A 16 -28.00 17.20 -34.70
CA PRO A 16 -27.45 18.25 -33.86
C PRO A 16 -26.04 17.82 -33.40
N SER A 17 -25.05 18.64 -33.77
CA SER A 17 -23.67 18.48 -33.27
C SER A 17 -23.69 18.58 -31.74
N VAL A 18 -23.42 17.46 -31.07
CA VAL A 18 -23.26 17.44 -29.62
C VAL A 18 -22.01 18.23 -29.29
N ALA A 19 -22.19 19.52 -29.03
CA ALA A 19 -21.14 20.35 -28.50
C ALA A 19 -20.63 19.73 -27.18
N LYS A 20 -19.41 19.21 -27.19
CA LYS A 20 -18.73 18.73 -25.99
C LYS A 20 -18.70 19.89 -24.99
N ARG A 21 -19.56 19.82 -23.97
CA ARG A 21 -19.55 20.77 -22.87
C ARG A 21 -18.15 20.73 -22.26
N PRO A 22 -17.45 21.88 -22.15
CA PRO A 22 -16.16 21.91 -21.48
C PRO A 22 -16.35 21.42 -20.04
N ALA A 23 -15.59 20.40 -19.66
CA ALA A 23 -15.62 19.89 -18.30
C ALA A 23 -15.34 21.04 -17.33
N LYS A 24 -16.36 21.47 -16.58
CA LYS A 24 -16.21 22.48 -15.56
C LYS A 24 -15.15 21.99 -14.58
N ARG A 25 -14.02 22.68 -14.52
CA ARG A 25 -12.98 22.41 -13.53
C ARG A 25 -13.58 22.66 -12.15
N VAL A 26 -13.72 21.61 -11.38
CA VAL A 26 -14.44 21.61 -10.10
C VAL A 26 -13.72 22.44 -9.02
N LEU A 27 -12.42 22.72 -9.21
CA LEU A 27 -11.59 23.45 -8.26
C LEU A 27 -10.84 24.60 -8.96
N PRO A 28 -11.23 25.86 -8.74
CA PRO A 28 -10.44 27.01 -9.19
C PRO A 28 -9.09 27.01 -8.46
N GLY A 29 -7.98 27.18 -9.20
CA GLY A 29 -6.63 27.18 -8.61
C GLY A 29 -5.96 25.82 -8.47
N PHE A 30 -6.62 24.70 -8.80
CA PHE A 30 -6.06 23.34 -8.68
C PHE A 30 -4.65 23.18 -9.29
N LYS A 31 -4.42 23.75 -10.47
CA LYS A 31 -3.11 23.65 -11.13
C LYS A 31 -2.01 24.37 -10.34
N LEU A 32 -2.33 25.52 -9.77
CA LEU A 32 -1.36 26.31 -9.01
C LEU A 32 -1.05 25.63 -7.67
N THR A 33 -2.07 25.16 -6.97
CA THR A 33 -1.90 24.40 -5.72
C THR A 33 -1.14 23.11 -5.96
N LEU A 34 -1.49 22.36 -7.00
CA LEU A 34 -0.79 21.13 -7.36
C LEU A 34 0.67 21.40 -7.70
N GLY A 35 0.93 22.45 -8.49
CA GLY A 35 2.31 22.85 -8.85
C GLY A 35 3.14 23.22 -7.63
N PHE A 36 2.58 24.01 -6.72
CA PHE A 36 3.25 24.38 -5.48
C PHE A 36 3.52 23.16 -4.58
N THR A 37 2.52 22.29 -4.42
CA THR A 37 2.67 21.06 -3.61
C THR A 37 3.72 20.15 -4.17
N LEU A 38 3.72 19.91 -5.48
CA LEU A 38 4.71 19.07 -6.13
C LEU A 38 6.12 19.68 -6.02
N PHE A 39 6.25 20.99 -6.22
CA PHE A 39 7.52 21.70 -6.08
C PHE A 39 8.08 21.59 -4.66
N TYR A 40 7.26 21.88 -3.66
CA TYR A 40 7.64 21.80 -2.25
C TYR A 40 8.01 20.37 -1.84
N LEU A 41 7.18 19.40 -2.22
CA LEU A 41 7.44 17.98 -1.96
C LEU A 41 8.74 17.51 -2.64
N SER A 42 8.97 17.94 -3.89
CA SER A 42 10.19 17.61 -4.63
C SER A 42 11.42 18.15 -3.92
N ILE A 43 11.41 19.37 -3.42
CA ILE A 43 12.53 19.95 -2.68
C ILE A 43 12.81 19.14 -1.40
N ILE A 44 11.78 18.85 -0.60
CA ILE A 44 11.93 18.11 0.65
C ILE A 44 12.47 16.69 0.42
N VAL A 45 12.10 16.06 -0.68
CA VAL A 45 12.55 14.69 -1.00
C VAL A 45 13.89 14.71 -1.73
N LEU A 46 14.06 15.61 -2.71
CA LEU A 46 15.28 15.62 -3.55
C LEU A 46 16.51 16.12 -2.82
N ILE A 47 16.38 17.05 -1.87
CA ILE A 47 17.56 17.57 -1.13
C ILE A 47 18.24 16.44 -0.33
N PRO A 48 17.55 15.69 0.58
CA PRO A 48 18.20 14.60 1.30
C PRO A 48 18.67 13.47 0.37
N LEU A 49 17.90 13.18 -0.67
CA LEU A 49 18.27 12.14 -1.64
C LEU A 49 19.53 12.52 -2.43
N SER A 50 19.63 13.76 -2.89
CA SER A 50 20.84 14.26 -3.57
C SER A 50 22.05 14.25 -2.64
N ALA A 51 21.87 14.67 -1.38
CA ALA A 51 22.94 14.61 -0.38
C ALA A 51 23.46 13.17 -0.17
N LEU A 52 22.55 12.18 -0.14
CA LEU A 52 22.91 10.76 -0.07
C LEU A 52 23.72 10.33 -1.29
N VAL A 53 23.26 10.69 -2.49
CA VAL A 53 23.94 10.36 -3.75
C VAL A 53 25.34 11.02 -3.80
N PHE A 54 25.44 12.31 -3.48
CA PHE A 54 26.74 13.00 -3.42
C PHE A 54 27.67 12.37 -2.40
N LYS A 55 27.16 12.01 -1.22
CA LYS A 55 27.93 11.31 -0.20
C LYS A 55 28.45 9.96 -0.69
N THR A 56 27.64 9.23 -1.44
CA THR A 56 28.03 7.93 -2.01
C THR A 56 29.16 8.09 -3.03
N PHE A 57 29.14 9.13 -3.86
CA PHE A 57 30.21 9.42 -4.82
C PHE A 57 31.53 9.85 -4.18
N THR A 58 31.51 10.33 -2.94
CA THR A 58 32.74 10.67 -2.21
C THR A 58 33.41 9.46 -1.54
N LEU A 59 32.72 8.31 -1.51
CA LEU A 59 33.26 7.07 -0.95
C LEU A 59 34.19 6.38 -1.98
N THR A 60 35.30 5.81 -1.51
CA THR A 60 36.07 4.87 -2.30
C THR A 60 35.27 3.56 -2.46
N TRP A 61 35.56 2.81 -3.52
CA TRP A 61 34.90 1.51 -3.75
C TRP A 61 35.02 0.56 -2.55
N GLU A 62 36.20 0.54 -1.92
CA GLU A 62 36.43 -0.26 -0.73
C GLU A 62 35.56 0.16 0.44
N GLN A 63 35.46 1.47 0.72
CA GLN A 63 34.58 2.00 1.77
C GLN A 63 33.11 1.72 1.51
N PHE A 64 32.68 1.79 0.24
CA PHE A 64 31.31 1.46 -0.16
C PHE A 64 31.01 -0.01 0.12
N VAL A 65 31.88 -0.93 -0.33
CA VAL A 65 31.72 -2.37 -0.09
C VAL A 65 31.71 -2.69 1.40
N LEU A 66 32.62 -2.12 2.19
CA LEU A 66 32.65 -2.29 3.64
C LEU A 66 31.35 -1.81 4.32
N ALA A 67 30.81 -0.67 3.87
CA ALA A 67 29.57 -0.13 4.41
C ALA A 67 28.39 -1.05 4.14
N VAL A 68 28.24 -1.52 2.89
CA VAL A 68 27.11 -2.39 2.45
C VAL A 68 27.24 -3.81 3.00
N SER A 69 28.48 -4.32 3.17
CA SER A 69 28.75 -5.68 3.65
C SER A 69 28.96 -5.75 5.17
N SER A 70 28.75 -4.65 5.89
CA SER A 70 28.92 -4.64 7.35
C SER A 70 27.98 -5.65 8.02
N PRO A 71 28.39 -6.31 9.12
CA PRO A 71 27.57 -7.33 9.80
C PRO A 71 26.17 -6.82 10.17
N ARG A 72 26.06 -5.54 10.54
CA ARG A 72 24.79 -4.89 10.87
C ARG A 72 23.87 -4.77 9.65
N VAL A 73 24.42 -4.36 8.51
CA VAL A 73 23.65 -4.22 7.26
C VAL A 73 23.23 -5.59 6.73
N MET A 74 24.11 -6.59 6.80
CA MET A 74 23.77 -7.97 6.41
C MET A 74 22.69 -8.56 7.32
N ALA A 75 22.74 -8.29 8.62
CA ALA A 75 21.67 -8.68 9.53
C ALA A 75 20.33 -7.99 9.20
N ALA A 76 20.36 -6.70 8.85
CA ALA A 76 19.18 -5.97 8.41
C ALA A 76 18.60 -6.55 7.12
N TYR A 77 19.42 -6.90 6.14
CA TYR A 77 18.95 -7.57 4.90
C TYR A 77 18.28 -8.91 5.21
N ARG A 78 18.94 -9.76 5.99
CA ARG A 78 18.37 -11.06 6.38
C ARG A 78 17.05 -10.91 7.11
N LEU A 79 16.96 -9.94 8.02
CA LEU A 79 15.71 -9.66 8.75
C LEU A 79 14.63 -9.16 7.81
N THR A 80 14.92 -8.15 6.98
CA THR A 80 13.93 -7.54 6.10
C THR A 80 13.40 -8.54 5.07
N PHE A 81 14.30 -9.17 4.31
CA PHE A 81 13.90 -10.13 3.28
C PHE A 81 13.30 -11.40 3.89
N GLY A 82 13.88 -11.92 4.96
CA GLY A 82 13.38 -13.12 5.63
C GLY A 82 12.00 -12.91 6.24
N ALA A 83 11.81 -11.83 7.00
CA ALA A 83 10.53 -11.51 7.61
C ALA A 83 9.45 -11.24 6.56
N SER A 84 9.78 -10.46 5.52
CA SER A 84 8.85 -10.17 4.42
C SER A 84 8.47 -11.44 3.64
N PHE A 85 9.42 -12.32 3.37
CA PHE A 85 9.15 -13.57 2.67
C PHE A 85 8.25 -14.50 3.47
N ILE A 86 8.52 -14.67 4.77
CA ILE A 86 7.67 -15.48 5.66
C ILE A 86 6.26 -14.89 5.73
N ALA A 87 6.15 -13.58 5.96
CA ALA A 87 4.85 -12.91 6.02
C ALA A 87 4.08 -13.04 4.71
N ALA A 88 4.75 -12.85 3.56
CA ALA A 88 4.13 -13.02 2.24
C ALA A 88 3.61 -14.43 2.00
N MET A 89 4.36 -15.47 2.38
CA MET A 89 3.92 -16.86 2.26
C MET A 89 2.69 -17.16 3.14
N VAL A 90 2.70 -16.68 4.39
CA VAL A 90 1.58 -16.84 5.30
C VAL A 90 0.35 -16.10 4.77
N ASN A 91 0.51 -14.85 4.35
CA ASN A 91 -0.58 -14.04 3.81
C ASN A 91 -1.09 -14.58 2.47
N ALA A 92 -0.24 -15.11 1.61
CA ALA A 92 -0.68 -15.75 0.38
C ALA A 92 -1.57 -16.97 0.66
N PHE A 93 -1.21 -17.79 1.64
CA PHE A 93 -1.98 -18.98 1.98
C PHE A 93 -3.27 -18.64 2.74
N PHE A 94 -3.17 -17.93 3.86
CA PHE A 94 -4.33 -17.63 4.69
C PHE A 94 -5.21 -16.55 4.08
N GLY A 95 -4.64 -15.52 3.46
CA GLY A 95 -5.40 -14.46 2.79
C GLY A 95 -6.20 -15.00 1.61
N LEU A 96 -5.61 -15.91 0.80
CA LEU A 96 -6.35 -16.57 -0.27
C LEU A 96 -7.50 -17.43 0.29
N LEU A 97 -7.25 -18.16 1.38
CA LEU A 97 -8.26 -19.00 2.02
C LEU A 97 -9.40 -18.16 2.60
N ILE A 98 -9.07 -17.08 3.30
CA ILE A 98 -10.07 -16.15 3.86
C ILE A 98 -10.88 -15.49 2.74
N ALA A 99 -10.21 -14.96 1.71
CA ALA A 99 -10.87 -14.36 0.56
C ALA A 99 -11.80 -15.35 -0.15
N TRP A 100 -11.33 -16.59 -0.35
CA TRP A 100 -12.16 -17.65 -0.94
C TRP A 100 -13.41 -17.93 -0.11
N VAL A 101 -13.28 -18.06 1.22
CA VAL A 101 -14.40 -18.34 2.12
C VAL A 101 -15.36 -17.15 2.14
N LEU A 102 -14.86 -15.93 2.25
CA LEU A 102 -15.69 -14.73 2.27
C LEU A 102 -16.45 -14.51 0.97
N VAL A 103 -15.87 -14.82 -0.18
CA VAL A 103 -16.54 -14.67 -1.48
C VAL A 103 -17.53 -15.81 -1.73
N ARG A 104 -17.15 -17.06 -1.41
CA ARG A 104 -17.90 -18.25 -1.83
C ARG A 104 -19.04 -18.62 -0.90
N TYR A 105 -18.89 -18.35 0.41
CA TYR A 105 -19.84 -18.83 1.42
C TYR A 105 -20.59 -17.68 2.10
N SER A 106 -21.83 -17.98 2.48
CA SER A 106 -22.65 -17.12 3.34
C SER A 106 -22.85 -17.87 4.68
N PHE A 107 -22.40 -17.26 5.78
CA PHE A 107 -22.51 -17.84 7.12
C PHE A 107 -22.80 -16.74 8.15
N PRO A 108 -23.40 -17.09 9.31
CA PRO A 108 -23.59 -16.13 10.37
C PRO A 108 -22.23 -15.62 10.89
N GLY A 109 -22.11 -14.31 11.07
CA GLY A 109 -20.83 -13.69 11.48
C GLY A 109 -19.88 -13.28 10.34
N LYS A 110 -20.21 -13.55 9.07
CA LYS A 110 -19.39 -13.12 7.91
C LYS A 110 -19.02 -11.64 7.97
N LYS A 111 -19.98 -10.76 8.30
CA LYS A 111 -19.74 -9.31 8.41
C LYS A 111 -18.71 -8.93 9.48
N ILE A 112 -18.63 -9.72 10.55
CA ILE A 112 -17.65 -9.49 11.62
C ILE A 112 -16.25 -9.86 11.12
N ILE A 113 -16.11 -11.00 10.43
CA ILE A 113 -14.82 -11.42 9.86
C ILE A 113 -14.37 -10.45 8.78
N ASP A 114 -15.26 -10.00 7.92
CA ASP A 114 -15.01 -8.99 6.89
C ASP A 114 -14.48 -7.69 7.52
N ALA A 115 -15.15 -7.19 8.56
CA ALA A 115 -14.71 -6.02 9.30
C ALA A 115 -13.36 -6.22 10.02
N LEU A 116 -13.04 -7.43 10.49
CA LEU A 116 -11.74 -7.74 11.10
C LEU A 116 -10.60 -7.76 10.07
N VAL A 117 -10.86 -8.21 8.85
CA VAL A 117 -9.89 -8.18 7.74
C VAL A 117 -9.62 -6.74 7.32
N ASP A 118 -10.62 -5.85 7.34
CA ASP A 118 -10.47 -4.43 7.02
C ASP A 118 -9.80 -3.62 8.15
N LEU A 119 -9.74 -4.16 9.36
CA LEU A 119 -9.25 -3.46 10.56
C LEU A 119 -7.80 -2.96 10.43
N PRO A 120 -6.83 -3.72 9.87
CA PRO A 120 -5.48 -3.23 9.65
C PRO A 120 -5.40 -1.98 8.77
N PHE A 121 -6.31 -1.85 7.79
CA PHE A 121 -6.38 -0.68 6.91
C PHE A 121 -7.05 0.53 7.57
N ALA A 122 -7.97 0.27 8.48
CA ALA A 122 -8.68 1.32 9.21
C ALA A 122 -7.84 1.94 10.33
N LEU A 123 -6.89 1.19 10.89
CA LEU A 123 -6.04 1.65 11.98
C LEU A 123 -4.81 2.43 11.47
N PRO A 124 -4.49 3.59 12.05
CA PRO A 124 -3.18 4.21 11.83
C PRO A 124 -2.07 3.23 12.21
N THR A 125 -1.05 3.11 11.36
CA THR A 125 0.05 2.13 11.55
C THR A 125 0.73 2.22 12.91
N ALA A 126 0.88 3.43 13.45
CA ALA A 126 1.44 3.65 14.79
C ALA A 126 0.54 3.05 15.88
N VAL A 127 -0.78 3.18 15.77
CA VAL A 127 -1.74 2.63 16.73
C VAL A 127 -1.74 1.11 16.65
N ALA A 128 -1.74 0.55 15.44
CA ALA A 128 -1.62 -0.90 15.24
C ALA A 128 -0.34 -1.46 15.85
N GLY A 129 0.79 -0.78 15.68
CA GLY A 129 2.08 -1.17 16.26
C GLY A 129 2.07 -1.15 17.79
N ILE A 130 1.50 -0.11 18.40
CA ILE A 130 1.36 -0.01 19.87
C ILE A 130 0.44 -1.10 20.40
N ALA A 131 -0.71 -1.32 19.76
CA ALA A 131 -1.67 -2.33 20.16
C ALA A 131 -1.07 -3.75 20.07
N LEU A 132 -0.40 -4.08 18.95
CA LEU A 132 0.29 -5.37 18.82
C LEU A 132 1.38 -5.55 19.86
N THR A 133 2.18 -4.50 20.12
CA THR A 133 3.21 -4.55 21.16
C THR A 133 2.60 -4.80 22.52
N ALA A 134 1.52 -4.12 22.90
CA ALA A 134 0.84 -4.30 24.16
C ALA A 134 0.27 -5.73 24.33
N ILE A 135 -0.25 -6.31 23.27
CA ILE A 135 -0.79 -7.68 23.28
C ILE A 135 0.31 -8.74 23.34
N LEU A 136 1.43 -8.51 22.65
CA LEU A 136 2.53 -9.47 22.49
C LEU A 136 3.64 -9.32 23.52
N ALA A 137 3.66 -8.25 24.34
CA ALA A 137 4.60 -8.07 25.41
C ALA A 137 4.47 -9.18 26.45
N ASP A 138 5.54 -9.46 27.22
CA ASP A 138 5.58 -10.56 28.19
C ASP A 138 4.48 -10.48 29.24
N ASN A 139 3.99 -9.29 29.57
CA ASN A 139 2.85 -9.01 30.42
C ASN A 139 1.52 -8.77 29.64
N GLY A 140 1.54 -8.90 28.32
CA GLY A 140 0.37 -8.73 27.45
C GLY A 140 -0.52 -9.96 27.43
N TRP A 141 -1.72 -9.77 26.87
CA TRP A 141 -2.76 -10.81 26.86
C TRP A 141 -2.32 -12.12 26.18
N ILE A 142 -1.55 -12.05 25.11
CA ILE A 142 -0.99 -13.24 24.43
C ILE A 142 0.41 -13.54 24.97
N GLY A 143 1.24 -12.52 25.16
CA GLY A 143 2.63 -12.69 25.55
C GLY A 143 2.80 -13.42 26.88
N GLN A 144 1.93 -13.17 27.87
CA GLN A 144 1.98 -13.84 29.18
C GLN A 144 1.89 -15.38 29.10
N TRP A 145 1.26 -15.92 28.07
CA TRP A 145 1.15 -17.37 27.85
C TRP A 145 2.36 -17.96 27.14
N LEU A 146 3.08 -17.13 26.37
CA LEU A 146 4.23 -17.53 25.57
C LEU A 146 5.56 -17.29 26.32
N ALA A 147 5.59 -16.32 27.20
CA ALA A 147 6.77 -15.98 28.02
C ALA A 147 7.30 -17.18 28.84
N PRO A 148 6.48 -18.00 29.53
CA PRO A 148 6.96 -19.18 30.25
C PRO A 148 7.56 -20.24 29.34
N LEU A 149 7.20 -20.25 28.04
CA LEU A 149 7.75 -21.16 27.03
C LEU A 149 9.06 -20.62 26.42
N GLY A 150 9.58 -19.49 26.89
CA GLY A 150 10.75 -18.83 26.36
C GLY A 150 10.54 -18.15 25.00
N ILE A 151 9.28 -17.92 24.61
CA ILE A 151 8.91 -17.30 23.34
C ILE A 151 8.56 -15.83 23.57
N GLN A 152 9.53 -14.96 23.35
CA GLN A 152 9.33 -13.51 23.35
C GLN A 152 8.98 -13.06 21.94
N LEU A 153 7.86 -12.32 21.80
CA LEU A 153 7.36 -11.82 20.53
C LEU A 153 7.57 -10.30 20.40
N ALA A 154 7.31 -9.53 21.45
CA ALA A 154 7.51 -8.09 21.41
C ALA A 154 9.00 -7.74 21.34
N PHE A 155 9.33 -6.67 20.60
CA PHE A 155 10.68 -6.17 20.38
C PHE A 155 11.68 -7.20 19.82
N ASN A 156 11.17 -8.21 19.14
CA ASN A 156 11.93 -9.32 18.58
C ASN A 156 11.61 -9.47 17.06
N PRO A 157 12.51 -10.03 16.22
CA PRO A 157 12.24 -10.34 14.83
C PRO A 157 10.93 -11.12 14.59
N LYS A 158 10.54 -11.99 15.51
CA LYS A 158 9.26 -12.71 15.46
C LYS A 158 8.06 -11.76 15.50
N GLY A 159 8.10 -10.71 16.31
CA GLY A 159 7.07 -9.68 16.37
C GLY A 159 6.94 -8.88 15.08
N ILE A 160 8.07 -8.64 14.40
CA ILE A 160 8.06 -7.98 13.07
C ILE A 160 7.30 -8.85 12.06
N VAL A 161 7.54 -10.15 12.05
CA VAL A 161 6.82 -11.09 11.16
C VAL A 161 5.31 -11.06 11.45
N ILE A 162 4.92 -11.10 12.73
CA ILE A 162 3.50 -11.03 13.12
C ILE A 162 2.88 -9.71 12.69
N ALA A 163 3.56 -8.58 12.87
CA ALA A 163 3.09 -7.28 12.42
C ALA A 163 2.91 -7.22 10.90
N LEU A 164 3.85 -7.79 10.14
CA LEU A 164 3.76 -7.87 8.67
C LEU A 164 2.61 -8.78 8.21
N ILE A 165 2.37 -9.88 8.92
CA ILE A 165 1.23 -10.76 8.65
C ILE A 165 -0.06 -10.01 8.93
N PHE A 166 -0.17 -9.33 10.07
CA PHE A 166 -1.36 -8.57 10.46
C PHE A 166 -1.70 -7.46 9.47
N ILE A 167 -0.71 -6.75 8.94
CA ILE A 167 -0.94 -5.66 7.99
C ILE A 167 -1.26 -6.19 6.58
N GLY A 168 -0.75 -7.36 6.22
CA GLY A 168 -0.86 -7.89 4.87
C GLY A 168 -2.00 -8.91 4.66
N LEU A 169 -2.71 -9.30 5.71
CA LEU A 169 -3.80 -10.26 5.65
C LEU A 169 -5.08 -9.61 5.14
#